data_45bf5ac409da83984c5171f14e337e70
#
_entry.id   45bf5ac409da83984c5171f14e337e70
#
_cell.length_a   1.000
_cell.length_b   1.000
_cell.length_c   1.000
_cell.angle_alpha   90.00
_cell.angle_beta   90.00
_cell.angle_gamma   90.00
#
_symmetry.space_group_name_H-M   'P 1'
#
loop_
_entity.id
_entity.type
_entity.pdbx_description
1 polymer ?
#
loop_
_entity_poly.entity_id
_entity_poly.type
_entity_poly.pdbx_seq_one_letter_code
_entity_poly.pdbx_strand_id
1 'polypeptide(L)'
;RSSAASDVYKRQPVWLAVDSKFPLEDYQRLIESGERGDANDVKKCAQALENAVLEQARRISRYIDPPHTADFAVMFLPAESLYGEVLARPGLIQKLQSRYHVLPAGPGSFQALVNCLQMGFRTLTMEKRSAEILRMLGSVRQEFARFGETLDKARTRLEMAAGDQPEAFRSGDGRTRRG
;
A
#
# COMPACT_ATOMS: atom_id res chain seq x y z
N ARG A 1 19.52 19.15 22.28
CA ARG A 1 18.39 19.54 21.41
C ARG A 1 18.28 18.49 20.30
N SER A 2 17.57 17.42 20.61
CA SER A 2 17.22 16.41 19.63
C SER A 2 15.95 16.89 18.94
N SER A 3 16.09 17.45 17.75
CA SER A 3 14.98 17.68 16.85
C SER A 3 14.67 16.33 16.18
N ALA A 4 13.85 15.53 16.83
CA ALA A 4 13.13 14.48 16.13
C ALA A 4 12.09 15.20 15.27
N ALA A 5 12.50 15.65 14.10
CA ALA A 5 11.57 15.99 13.06
C ALA A 5 10.76 14.72 12.78
N SER A 6 9.54 14.69 13.28
CA SER A 6 8.57 13.69 12.84
C SER A 6 8.33 13.96 11.36
N ASP A 7 9.01 13.22 10.52
CA ASP A 7 8.64 13.05 9.12
C ASP A 7 7.24 12.42 9.10
N VAL A 8 6.26 13.26 9.31
CA VAL A 8 4.90 12.98 8.89
C VAL A 8 4.95 12.98 7.36
N TYR A 9 5.29 11.84 6.82
CA TYR A 9 5.18 11.56 5.40
C TYR A 9 3.70 11.73 5.06
N LYS A 10 3.33 12.94 4.68
CA LYS A 10 2.03 13.23 4.05
C LYS A 10 2.02 12.41 2.77
N ARG A 11 1.41 11.23 2.81
CA ARG A 11 1.18 10.44 1.62
C ARG A 11 0.32 11.28 0.70
N GLN A 12 0.92 11.75 -0.37
CA GLN A 12 0.14 12.32 -1.44
C GLN A 12 -0.74 11.20 -2.01
N PRO A 13 -2.02 11.46 -2.27
CA PRO A 13 -2.88 10.49 -2.92
C PRO A 13 -2.31 10.17 -4.30
N VAL A 14 -2.16 8.89 -4.60
CA VAL A 14 -1.80 8.43 -5.93
C VAL A 14 -3.08 8.13 -6.69
N TRP A 15 -3.26 8.77 -7.83
CA TRP A 15 -4.46 8.64 -8.65
C TRP A 15 -4.30 7.51 -9.66
N LEU A 16 -5.34 6.72 -9.88
CA LEU A 16 -5.42 5.79 -10.98
C LEU A 16 -6.26 6.42 -12.09
N ALA A 17 -5.66 6.66 -13.24
CA ALA A 17 -6.38 7.17 -14.40
C ALA A 17 -7.26 6.06 -15.01
N VAL A 18 -8.55 6.33 -15.16
CA VAL A 18 -9.51 5.43 -15.81
C VAL A 18 -10.25 6.23 -16.88
N ASP A 19 -10.21 5.79 -18.11
CA ASP A 19 -10.95 6.41 -19.22
C ASP A 19 -11.89 5.40 -19.86
N SER A 20 -13.15 5.82 -20.06
CA SER A 20 -14.25 5.01 -20.61
C SER A 20 -14.63 5.50 -22.01
N LYS A 21 -13.69 5.48 -22.94
CA LYS A 21 -13.97 5.82 -24.33
C LYS A 21 -14.14 4.56 -25.18
N PHE A 22 -15.28 4.50 -25.85
CA PHE A 22 -15.71 3.32 -26.58
C PHE A 22 -15.70 3.56 -28.10
N PRO A 23 -14.93 2.79 -28.91
CA PRO A 23 -15.02 2.82 -30.37
C PRO A 23 -16.27 2.07 -30.85
N LEU A 24 -17.45 2.60 -30.49
CA LEU A 24 -18.74 1.95 -30.74
C LEU A 24 -18.97 1.71 -32.22
N GLU A 25 -18.68 2.69 -33.06
CA GLU A 25 -18.89 2.58 -34.49
C GLU A 25 -18.07 1.47 -35.15
N ASP A 26 -16.78 1.39 -34.82
CA ASP A 26 -15.89 0.36 -35.36
C ASP A 26 -16.29 -1.03 -34.88
N TYR A 27 -16.75 -1.13 -33.63
CA TYR A 27 -17.25 -2.39 -33.08
C TYR A 27 -18.56 -2.82 -33.73
N GLN A 28 -19.52 -1.91 -33.92
CA GLN A 28 -20.76 -2.21 -34.62
C GLN A 28 -20.52 -2.65 -36.06
N ARG A 29 -19.65 -1.97 -36.79
CA ARG A 29 -19.26 -2.37 -38.16
C ARG A 29 -18.66 -3.76 -38.21
N LEU A 30 -17.86 -4.12 -37.19
CA LEU A 30 -17.28 -5.46 -37.10
C LEU A 30 -18.38 -6.52 -36.91
N ILE A 31 -19.35 -6.29 -36.02
CA ILE A 31 -20.49 -7.21 -35.84
C ILE A 31 -21.30 -7.37 -37.14
N GLU A 32 -21.69 -6.25 -37.76
CA GLU A 32 -22.46 -6.27 -39.01
C GLU A 32 -21.72 -6.96 -40.15
N SER A 33 -20.40 -6.80 -40.25
CA SER A 33 -19.59 -7.50 -41.26
C SER A 33 -19.55 -9.01 -40.99
N GLY A 34 -19.52 -9.42 -39.73
CA GLY A 34 -19.62 -10.81 -39.31
C GLY A 34 -20.96 -11.46 -39.71
N GLU A 35 -22.04 -10.74 -39.45
CA GLU A 35 -23.41 -11.20 -39.85
C GLU A 35 -23.58 -11.35 -41.36
N ARG A 36 -22.93 -10.48 -42.16
CA ARG A 36 -22.93 -10.59 -43.64
C ARG A 36 -22.07 -11.71 -44.17
N GLY A 37 -21.17 -12.27 -43.35
CA GLY A 37 -20.30 -13.38 -43.74
C GLY A 37 -19.18 -13.01 -44.73
N ASP A 38 -18.88 -11.72 -44.94
CA ASP A 38 -17.77 -11.27 -45.79
C ASP A 38 -16.45 -11.28 -45.01
N ALA A 39 -15.64 -12.31 -45.23
CA ALA A 39 -14.36 -12.49 -44.55
C ALA A 39 -13.37 -11.33 -44.78
N ASN A 40 -13.40 -10.65 -45.93
CA ASN A 40 -12.52 -9.52 -46.21
C ASN A 40 -12.96 -8.27 -45.47
N ASP A 41 -14.27 -8.03 -45.41
CA ASP A 41 -14.85 -6.92 -44.69
C ASP A 41 -14.63 -7.07 -43.15
N VAL A 42 -14.85 -8.28 -42.64
CA VAL A 42 -14.53 -8.62 -41.25
C VAL A 42 -13.08 -8.31 -40.92
N LYS A 43 -12.14 -8.66 -41.78
CA LYS A 43 -10.72 -8.37 -41.59
C LYS A 43 -10.41 -6.87 -41.53
N LYS A 44 -11.04 -6.08 -42.42
CA LYS A 44 -10.88 -4.62 -42.46
C LYS A 44 -11.48 -3.96 -41.21
N CYS A 45 -12.70 -4.34 -40.84
CA CYS A 45 -13.36 -3.81 -39.62
C CYS A 45 -12.59 -4.20 -38.35
N ALA A 46 -12.04 -5.41 -38.31
CA ALA A 46 -11.19 -5.89 -37.25
C ALA A 46 -9.93 -5.03 -37.10
N GLN A 47 -9.27 -4.68 -38.18
CA GLN A 47 -8.09 -3.80 -38.18
C GLN A 47 -8.45 -2.37 -37.81
N ALA A 48 -9.60 -1.86 -38.25
CA ALA A 48 -10.09 -0.53 -37.86
C ALA A 48 -10.32 -0.45 -36.34
N LEU A 49 -10.97 -1.45 -35.77
CA LEU A 49 -11.16 -1.54 -34.30
C LEU A 49 -9.83 -1.60 -33.56
N GLU A 50 -8.85 -2.40 -34.00
CA GLU A 50 -7.52 -2.45 -33.39
C GLU A 50 -6.85 -1.07 -33.40
N ASN A 51 -6.89 -0.38 -34.53
CA ASN A 51 -6.31 0.96 -34.66
C ASN A 51 -7.01 1.97 -33.75
N ALA A 52 -8.34 1.92 -33.66
CA ALA A 52 -9.11 2.78 -32.78
C ALA A 52 -8.75 2.55 -31.29
N VAL A 53 -8.61 1.29 -30.88
CA VAL A 53 -8.19 0.93 -29.51
C VAL A 53 -6.77 1.44 -29.22
N LEU A 54 -5.83 1.28 -30.15
CA LEU A 54 -4.45 1.78 -29.99
C LEU A 54 -4.40 3.31 -29.89
N GLU A 55 -5.19 4.01 -30.69
CA GLU A 55 -5.26 5.48 -30.63
C GLU A 55 -5.87 5.95 -29.30
N GLN A 56 -6.88 5.26 -28.78
CA GLN A 56 -7.41 5.55 -27.45
C GLN A 56 -6.36 5.31 -26.37
N ALA A 57 -5.64 4.20 -26.43
CA ALA A 57 -4.57 3.93 -25.48
C ALA A 57 -3.49 5.01 -25.49
N ARG A 58 -3.11 5.50 -26.67
CA ARG A 58 -2.19 6.63 -26.83
C ARG A 58 -2.69 7.92 -26.15
N ARG A 59 -4.01 8.16 -26.19
CA ARG A 59 -4.61 9.32 -25.53
C ARG A 59 -4.62 9.15 -24.00
N ILE A 60 -5.00 7.95 -23.55
CA ILE A 60 -5.06 7.62 -22.11
C ILE A 60 -3.67 7.64 -21.48
N SER A 61 -2.64 7.18 -22.19
CA SER A 61 -1.27 7.17 -21.65
C SER A 61 -0.74 8.56 -21.25
N ARG A 62 -1.31 9.64 -21.76
CA ARG A 62 -0.94 11.01 -21.39
C ARG A 62 -1.38 11.40 -19.98
N TYR A 63 -2.28 10.63 -19.37
CA TYR A 63 -2.72 10.85 -17.99
C TYR A 63 -1.81 10.15 -16.97
N ILE A 64 -0.81 9.40 -17.43
CA ILE A 64 0.15 8.71 -16.56
C ILE A 64 1.28 9.70 -16.24
N ASP A 65 1.36 10.12 -14.98
CA ASP A 65 2.31 11.11 -14.47
C ASP A 65 2.80 10.70 -13.06
N PRO A 66 3.66 9.69 -12.94
CA PRO A 66 4.25 9.32 -11.66
C PRO A 66 5.14 10.46 -11.11
N PRO A 67 5.11 10.76 -9.82
CA PRO A 67 4.49 10.01 -8.71
C PRO A 67 3.03 10.38 -8.39
N HIS A 68 2.41 11.31 -9.14
CA HIS A 68 1.05 11.75 -8.88
C HIS A 68 0.00 10.72 -9.27
N THR A 69 0.29 9.91 -10.28
CA THR A 69 -0.55 8.79 -10.71
C THR A 69 0.15 7.45 -10.51
N ALA A 70 -0.62 6.36 -10.62
CA ALA A 70 -0.05 5.05 -10.86
C ALA A 70 0.78 5.06 -12.17
N ASP A 71 1.69 4.11 -12.31
CA ASP A 71 2.53 3.91 -13.50
C ASP A 71 1.79 3.25 -14.67
N PHE A 72 0.48 3.04 -14.51
CA PHE A 72 -0.43 2.55 -15.53
C PHE A 72 -1.78 3.27 -15.46
N ALA A 73 -2.54 3.19 -16.54
CA ALA A 73 -3.91 3.66 -16.63
C ALA A 73 -4.85 2.53 -17.09
N VAL A 74 -6.15 2.67 -16.84
CA VAL A 74 -7.17 1.70 -17.23
C VAL A 74 -8.01 2.25 -18.38
N MET A 75 -8.13 1.46 -19.45
CA MET A 75 -9.09 1.66 -20.52
C MET A 75 -10.32 0.83 -20.18
N PHE A 76 -11.37 1.47 -19.70
CA PHE A 76 -12.63 0.78 -19.41
C PHE A 76 -13.46 0.60 -20.68
N LEU A 77 -13.76 -0.64 -20.99
CA LEU A 77 -14.59 -1.06 -22.13
C LEU A 77 -15.97 -1.45 -21.59
N PRO A 78 -17.04 -0.68 -21.85
CA PRO A 78 -18.32 -0.83 -21.15
C PRO A 78 -19.13 -2.08 -21.57
N ALA A 79 -18.64 -2.87 -22.53
CA ALA A 79 -19.27 -4.11 -22.94
C ALA A 79 -18.28 -5.28 -22.84
N GLU A 80 -18.67 -6.38 -22.20
CA GLU A 80 -17.84 -7.60 -22.11
C GLU A 80 -17.55 -8.19 -23.49
N SER A 81 -18.49 -8.10 -24.43
CA SER A 81 -18.28 -8.54 -25.80
C SER A 81 -17.16 -7.78 -26.51
N LEU A 82 -17.10 -6.46 -26.36
CA LEU A 82 -16.00 -5.66 -26.88
C LEU A 82 -14.67 -6.01 -26.19
N TYR A 83 -14.68 -6.20 -24.87
CA TYR A 83 -13.50 -6.63 -24.14
C TYR A 83 -13.00 -7.98 -24.65
N GLY A 84 -13.92 -8.93 -24.90
CA GLY A 84 -13.61 -10.21 -25.52
C GLY A 84 -12.96 -10.07 -26.89
N GLU A 85 -13.47 -9.16 -27.74
CA GLU A 85 -12.88 -8.86 -29.06
C GLU A 85 -11.45 -8.30 -28.93
N VAL A 86 -11.20 -7.42 -27.98
CA VAL A 86 -9.86 -6.88 -27.74
C VAL A 86 -8.91 -7.97 -27.24
N LEU A 87 -9.37 -8.87 -26.36
CA LEU A 87 -8.58 -10.00 -25.86
C LEU A 87 -8.25 -11.02 -26.96
N ALA A 88 -9.19 -11.27 -27.89
CA ALA A 88 -9.02 -12.24 -28.97
C ALA A 88 -7.95 -11.81 -30.00
N ARG A 89 -7.49 -10.56 -29.98
CA ARG A 89 -6.52 -10.05 -30.96
C ARG A 89 -5.08 -10.35 -30.55
N PRO A 90 -4.34 -11.12 -31.37
CA PRO A 90 -2.96 -11.47 -31.04
C PRO A 90 -2.06 -10.24 -30.86
N GLY A 91 -1.39 -10.18 -29.73
CA GLY A 91 -0.40 -9.13 -29.44
C GLY A 91 -0.96 -7.73 -29.11
N LEU A 92 -2.28 -7.50 -29.23
CA LEU A 92 -2.87 -6.20 -28.93
C LEU A 92 -2.71 -5.84 -27.45
N ILE A 93 -3.02 -6.75 -26.55
CA ILE A 93 -2.85 -6.55 -25.10
C ILE A 93 -1.39 -6.21 -24.74
N GLN A 94 -0.45 -6.95 -25.32
CA GLN A 94 0.97 -6.69 -25.10
C GLN A 94 1.37 -5.29 -25.59
N LYS A 95 0.88 -4.84 -26.74
CA LYS A 95 1.12 -3.48 -27.25
C LYS A 95 0.53 -2.42 -26.32
N LEU A 96 -0.70 -2.64 -25.81
CA LEU A 96 -1.35 -1.72 -24.87
C LEU A 96 -0.55 -1.57 -23.58
N GLN A 97 -0.08 -2.67 -23.00
CA GLN A 97 0.65 -2.67 -21.73
C GLN A 97 2.09 -2.18 -21.89
N SER A 98 2.86 -2.75 -22.86
CA SER A 98 4.28 -2.46 -22.97
C SER A 98 4.59 -1.08 -23.55
N ARG A 99 3.75 -0.60 -24.49
CA ARG A 99 4.00 0.67 -25.18
C ARG A 99 3.29 1.85 -24.54
N TYR A 100 2.09 1.63 -24.04
CA TYR A 100 1.22 2.70 -23.54
C TYR A 100 0.97 2.66 -22.04
N HIS A 101 1.37 1.58 -21.36
CA HIS A 101 1.07 1.32 -19.94
C HIS A 101 -0.44 1.38 -19.65
N VAL A 102 -1.25 0.92 -20.61
CA VAL A 102 -2.71 0.91 -20.52
C VAL A 102 -3.21 -0.51 -20.38
N LEU A 103 -4.01 -0.73 -19.33
CA LEU A 103 -4.68 -2.00 -19.05
C LEU A 103 -6.13 -1.91 -19.53
N PRO A 104 -6.54 -2.66 -20.56
CA PRO A 104 -7.95 -2.75 -20.93
C PRO A 104 -8.71 -3.59 -19.90
N ALA A 105 -9.91 -3.19 -19.57
CA ALA A 105 -10.79 -3.89 -18.64
C ALA A 105 -12.25 -3.78 -19.05
N GLY A 106 -12.95 -4.90 -19.08
CA GLY A 106 -14.40 -4.97 -19.17
C GLY A 106 -15.06 -4.78 -17.80
N PRO A 107 -16.39 -4.76 -17.71
CA PRO A 107 -17.11 -4.54 -16.45
C PRO A 107 -16.69 -5.51 -15.33
N GLY A 108 -16.62 -6.81 -15.62
CA GLY A 108 -16.23 -7.83 -14.62
C GLY A 108 -14.76 -7.74 -14.21
N SER A 109 -13.84 -7.59 -15.18
CA SER A 109 -12.41 -7.47 -14.89
C SER A 109 -12.07 -6.15 -14.18
N PHE A 110 -12.77 -5.06 -14.48
CA PHE A 110 -12.62 -3.79 -13.76
C PHE A 110 -13.08 -3.91 -12.31
N GLN A 111 -14.22 -4.56 -12.06
CA GLN A 111 -14.70 -4.86 -10.70
C GLN A 111 -13.65 -5.67 -9.91
N ALA A 112 -13.10 -6.71 -10.52
CA ALA A 112 -12.07 -7.53 -9.89
C ALA A 112 -10.80 -6.71 -9.57
N LEU A 113 -10.36 -5.85 -10.50
CA LEU A 113 -9.22 -4.96 -10.29
C LEU A 113 -9.44 -4.03 -9.10
N VAL A 114 -10.60 -3.38 -9.01
CA VAL A 114 -10.93 -2.48 -7.89
C VAL A 114 -10.92 -3.23 -6.56
N ASN A 115 -11.50 -4.43 -6.53
CA ASN A 115 -11.49 -5.27 -5.33
C ASN A 115 -10.07 -5.67 -4.91
N CYS A 116 -9.22 -6.07 -5.86
CA CYS A 116 -7.82 -6.40 -5.59
C CYS A 116 -7.04 -5.20 -5.02
N LEU A 117 -7.24 -4.01 -5.60
CA LEU A 117 -6.61 -2.79 -5.11
C LEU A 117 -7.06 -2.46 -3.67
N GLN A 118 -8.37 -2.58 -3.38
CA GLN A 118 -8.90 -2.36 -2.04
C GLN A 118 -8.30 -3.34 -1.01
N MET A 119 -8.19 -4.62 -1.37
CA MET A 119 -7.58 -5.63 -0.50
C MET A 119 -6.09 -5.34 -0.27
N GLY A 120 -5.35 -5.02 -1.32
CA GLY A 120 -3.93 -4.67 -1.24
C GLY A 120 -3.67 -3.48 -0.33
N PHE A 121 -4.47 -2.42 -0.45
CA PHE A 121 -4.36 -1.24 0.42
C PHE A 121 -4.70 -1.55 1.89
N ARG A 122 -5.67 -2.42 2.16
CA ARG A 122 -5.98 -2.87 3.53
C ARG A 122 -4.81 -3.63 4.14
N THR A 123 -4.21 -4.55 3.40
CA THR A 123 -3.06 -5.34 3.87
C THR A 123 -1.86 -4.47 4.19
N LEU A 124 -1.50 -3.56 3.29
CA LEU A 124 -0.40 -2.60 3.50
C LEU A 124 -0.64 -1.68 4.72
N THR A 125 -1.88 -1.32 4.99
CA THR A 125 -2.24 -0.51 6.15
C THR A 125 -2.08 -1.30 7.45
N MET A 126 -2.44 -2.59 7.46
CA MET A 126 -2.27 -3.47 8.63
C MET A 126 -0.79 -3.75 8.92
N GLU A 127 0.03 -4.03 7.93
CA GLU A 127 1.47 -4.24 8.11
C GLU A 127 2.17 -3.03 8.72
N LYS A 128 1.83 -1.82 8.27
CA LYS A 128 2.39 -0.59 8.82
C LYS A 128 1.96 -0.33 10.26
N ARG A 129 0.72 -0.61 10.61
CA ARG A 129 0.25 -0.51 12.00
C ARG A 129 0.96 -1.52 12.90
N SER A 130 1.17 -2.73 12.43
CA SER A 130 1.92 -3.76 13.16
C SER A 130 3.37 -3.34 13.42
N ALA A 131 4.07 -2.79 12.43
CA ALA A 131 5.42 -2.27 12.60
C ALA A 131 5.50 -1.08 13.58
N GLU A 132 4.49 -0.22 13.59
CA GLU A 132 4.37 0.91 14.51
C GLU A 132 4.13 0.44 15.95
N ILE A 133 3.24 -0.53 16.15
CA ILE A 133 2.98 -1.18 17.44
C ILE A 133 4.24 -1.88 17.96
N LEU A 134 4.97 -2.61 17.13
CA LEU A 134 6.22 -3.26 17.52
C LEU A 134 7.31 -2.26 17.92
N ARG A 135 7.39 -1.10 17.26
CA ARG A 135 8.29 -0.01 17.67
C ARG A 135 7.90 0.58 19.01
N MET A 136 6.60 0.82 19.25
CA MET A 136 6.10 1.31 20.54
C MET A 136 6.38 0.31 21.66
N LEU A 137 6.16 -0.98 21.44
CA LEU A 137 6.48 -2.03 22.39
C LEU A 137 7.98 -2.08 22.69
N GLY A 138 8.83 -1.88 21.68
CA GLY A 138 10.28 -1.81 21.85
C GLY A 138 10.71 -0.64 22.75
N SER A 139 10.12 0.55 22.57
CA SER A 139 10.43 1.72 23.40
C SER A 139 9.95 1.53 24.84
N VAL A 140 8.75 1.01 25.04
CA VAL A 140 8.21 0.68 26.37
C VAL A 140 9.10 -0.32 27.10
N ARG A 141 9.53 -1.38 26.42
CA ARG A 141 10.48 -2.36 27.00
C ARG A 141 11.80 -1.71 27.45
N GLN A 142 12.30 -0.76 26.68
CA GLN A 142 13.54 -0.04 27.00
C GLN A 142 13.37 0.88 28.22
N GLU A 143 12.21 1.53 28.35
CA GLU A 143 11.85 2.34 29.51
C GLU A 143 11.74 1.50 30.79
N PHE A 144 11.09 0.32 30.70
CA PHE A 144 11.00 -0.61 31.82
C PHE A 144 12.37 -1.14 32.25
N ALA A 145 13.28 -1.41 31.34
CA ALA A 145 14.65 -1.82 31.67
C ALA A 145 15.40 -0.72 32.44
N ARG A 146 15.30 0.54 31.98
CA ARG A 146 15.88 1.70 32.69
C ARG A 146 15.28 1.93 34.09
N PHE A 147 13.98 1.70 34.21
CA PHE A 147 13.30 1.80 35.47
C PHE A 147 13.78 0.72 36.47
N GLY A 148 13.95 -0.52 36.00
CA GLY A 148 14.54 -1.61 36.78
C GLY A 148 15.95 -1.28 37.28
N GLU A 149 16.84 -0.80 36.41
CA GLU A 149 18.19 -0.36 36.83
C GLU A 149 18.17 0.75 37.88
N THR A 150 17.20 1.68 37.77
CA THR A 150 17.07 2.77 38.73
C THR A 150 16.60 2.27 40.10
N LEU A 151 15.67 1.31 40.10
CA LEU A 151 15.21 0.67 41.34
C LEU A 151 16.34 -0.15 42.02
N ASP A 152 17.12 -0.89 41.26
CA ASP A 152 18.28 -1.64 41.79
C ASP A 152 19.32 -0.72 42.38
N LYS A 153 19.62 0.41 41.73
CA LYS A 153 20.52 1.44 42.29
C LYS A 153 19.98 2.08 43.59
N ALA A 154 18.67 2.33 43.63
CA ALA A 154 18.03 2.87 44.82
C ALA A 154 18.06 1.86 45.97
N ARG A 155 17.79 0.58 45.70
CA ARG A 155 17.89 -0.50 46.67
C ARG A 155 19.30 -0.64 47.24
N THR A 156 20.32 -0.67 46.39
CA THR A 156 21.73 -0.77 46.81
C THR A 156 22.13 0.41 47.69
N ARG A 157 21.68 1.62 47.38
CA ARG A 157 21.94 2.80 48.22
C ARG A 157 21.26 2.73 49.60
N LEU A 158 20.05 2.19 49.67
CA LEU A 158 19.35 1.98 50.93
C LEU A 158 20.03 0.91 51.78
N GLU A 159 20.49 -0.18 51.15
CA GLU A 159 21.25 -1.24 51.83
C GLU A 159 22.58 -0.73 52.38
N MET A 160 23.31 0.11 51.64
CA MET A 160 24.52 0.76 52.12
C MET A 160 24.25 1.74 53.30
N ALA A 161 23.18 2.53 53.18
CA ALA A 161 22.80 3.47 54.25
C ALA A 161 22.33 2.76 55.53
N ALA A 162 21.69 1.59 55.38
CA ALA A 162 21.24 0.77 56.50
C ALA A 162 22.42 0.01 57.19
N GLY A 163 23.48 -0.29 56.41
CA GLY A 163 24.68 -0.96 56.92
C GLY A 163 25.66 -0.05 57.65
N ASP A 164 25.51 1.28 57.54
CA ASP A 164 26.40 2.28 58.13
C ASP A 164 25.88 2.85 59.47
N GLN A 165 25.02 2.11 60.19
CA GLN A 165 24.67 2.46 61.57
C GLN A 165 25.74 1.93 62.49
N PRO A 166 26.56 2.81 63.15
CA PRO A 166 27.58 2.37 64.16
C PRO A 166 26.84 1.80 65.37
N GLU A 167 27.31 0.64 65.83
CA GLU A 167 26.95 0.02 67.12
C GLU A 167 27.32 0.94 68.32
N ALA A 168 26.60 2.01 68.51
CA ALA A 168 26.85 2.98 69.59
C ALA A 168 25.81 2.91 70.72
N PHE A 169 25.18 1.73 70.90
CA PHE A 169 24.27 1.63 72.05
C PHE A 169 24.30 0.28 72.78
N ARG A 170 25.50 -0.21 73.08
CA ARG A 170 25.70 -1.34 74.00
C ARG A 170 26.87 -1.12 74.87
N SER A 171 26.82 -0.15 75.78
CA SER A 171 27.69 -0.08 76.92
C SER A 171 27.20 0.94 77.91
N GLY A 172 26.55 0.56 78.94
CA GLY A 172 26.10 1.35 80.03
C GLY A 172 24.93 0.69 80.72
N ASP A 173 25.12 -0.13 81.58
CA ASP A 173 25.35 0.13 82.98
C ASP A 173 25.19 -1.14 83.82
N GLY A 174 26.14 -1.52 84.47
CA GLY A 174 26.16 -2.59 85.44
C GLY A 174 26.94 -2.27 86.64
N ARG A 175 26.48 -1.27 87.43
CA ARG A 175 26.99 -1.11 88.75
C ARG A 175 25.88 -0.65 89.66
N THR A 176 25.46 -1.57 90.46
CA THR A 176 24.77 -1.15 91.66
C THR A 176 25.17 -1.84 92.89
N ARG A 177 25.39 -1.06 93.77
CA ARG A 177 25.76 -1.37 95.13
C ARG A 177 24.56 -1.72 96.01
N ARG A 178 24.91 -2.59 96.89
CA ARG A 178 24.36 -2.88 98.19
C ARG A 178 24.17 -1.64 99.05
N GLY A 179 23.24 -1.65 99.88
CA GLY A 179 22.96 -0.87 101.04
C GLY A 179 21.61 -1.24 101.61
#